data_ec80324406e37215de94fad4267507a0
#
_entry.id   ec80324406e37215de94fad4267507a0
#
_cell.length_a   1.000
_cell.length_b   1.000
_cell.length_c   1.000
_cell.angle_alpha   90.00
_cell.angle_beta   90.00
_cell.angle_gamma   90.00
#
_symmetry.space_group_name_H-M   'P 1'
#
loop_
_entity.id
_entity.type
_entity.pdbx_description
1 polymer ?
#
loop_
_entity_poly.entity_id
_entity_poly.type
_entity_poly.pdbx_seq_one_letter_code
_entity_poly.pdbx_strand_id
1 'polypeptide(L)'
;MTLGVTPRQQNMFGSTVSYCGGRVPAGSIYGVLHRECFTLFPDEMFADLFTDVGRRSVPPMIVAVVMVLQRIEGCSDREAVDRFAYDARWKYAAGGLDFDYPGFVHTVLACMRARLAASTRPDRIFEVTLDAARKAGLVGRKRVLDSTPLYDAVATMDTVTLIRSGIRGLLKAAGADLEAELRSVIGRDDDYAAAGKPVCDYDDPAARKELVDALAKDAMALLRVLDGRELDEPASQSGELLATLVGQDLDEGPGGVFTIARRVAKDRVISTVDPQARHGHKTAAHGFDGYKGHISIDPDSEIITATLVTAGNTGDAASAGDLLAQDLPTQDVPATDVAGDGDSPPDQVSTAHGPDATGNETNTATEMEAPLAVYGDAAYGAGVLLEKLEAASAQIMTKVQPPVAPGGRFPKDRFTIDTGAGSVTCPADVTVPIQPDKAGGGTAAFGTACASCPLAAQCTTAKTGRTISIGRYEAQLTRARATQQDPAWRAEYRATRPKVERKIGHMMRRRHGGRRARVRGQTKVAADFSLLAAATNLARFGVLGLTRVAGPGWAVAPS
;
A
#
# COMPACT_ATOMS: atom_id res chain seq x y z
N MET A 1 -16.54 27.09 -3.81
CA MET A 1 -17.04 27.25 -2.42
C MET A 1 -15.93 27.86 -1.61
N THR A 2 -16.22 28.89 -0.83
CA THR A 2 -15.25 29.52 0.08
C THR A 2 -15.07 28.69 1.35
N LEU A 3 -13.94 28.89 2.02
CA LEU A 3 -13.60 28.23 3.28
C LEU A 3 -14.62 28.61 4.37
N GLY A 4 -15.23 27.63 5.01
CA GLY A 4 -16.06 27.83 6.21
C GLY A 4 -15.18 27.91 7.45
N VAL A 5 -15.60 28.69 8.45
CA VAL A 5 -14.89 28.84 9.72
C VAL A 5 -15.70 28.19 10.84
N THR A 6 -15.04 27.38 11.64
CA THR A 6 -15.66 26.69 12.78
C THR A 6 -15.99 27.70 13.90
N PRO A 7 -17.26 27.73 14.37
CA PRO A 7 -17.64 28.60 15.47
C PRO A 7 -16.93 28.19 16.77
N ARG A 8 -16.37 29.16 17.48
CA ARG A 8 -15.74 28.96 18.80
C ARG A 8 -16.62 29.41 19.97
N GLN A 9 -17.67 30.16 19.67
CA GLN A 9 -18.61 30.65 20.69
C GLN A 9 -19.68 29.59 20.93
N GLN A 10 -19.98 29.31 22.21
CA GLN A 10 -20.93 28.32 22.66
C GLN A 10 -22.09 28.98 23.41
N ASN A 11 -23.28 28.42 23.25
CA ASN A 11 -24.44 28.81 24.02
C ASN A 11 -24.40 28.11 25.39
N MET A 12 -24.57 28.87 26.49
CA MET A 12 -24.46 28.32 27.84
C MET A 12 -25.47 27.18 28.11
N PHE A 13 -26.67 27.22 27.51
CA PHE A 13 -27.74 26.25 27.73
C PHE A 13 -27.85 25.18 26.62
N GLY A 14 -27.27 25.41 25.44
CA GLY A 14 -27.35 24.51 24.28
C GLY A 14 -26.05 23.74 24.01
N SER A 15 -25.03 23.93 24.83
CA SER A 15 -23.69 23.37 24.60
C SER A 15 -23.63 21.88 24.91
N THR A 16 -23.06 21.12 23.95
CA THR A 16 -22.72 19.72 24.19
C THR A 16 -21.63 19.56 25.25
N VAL A 17 -20.82 20.59 25.51
CA VAL A 17 -19.77 20.58 26.54
C VAL A 17 -20.37 20.41 27.93
N SER A 18 -21.45 21.14 28.26
CA SER A 18 -22.12 21.01 29.56
C SER A 18 -22.76 19.62 29.75
N TYR A 19 -23.23 19.00 28.67
CA TYR A 19 -23.84 17.67 28.71
C TYR A 19 -22.81 16.54 28.70
N CYS A 20 -21.84 16.58 27.80
CA CYS A 20 -20.84 15.52 27.61
C CYS A 20 -19.66 15.64 28.59
N GLY A 21 -19.41 16.83 29.13
CA GLY A 21 -18.35 17.06 30.13
C GLY A 21 -18.55 16.15 31.35
N GLY A 22 -17.51 15.43 31.74
CA GLY A 22 -17.58 14.43 32.82
C GLY A 22 -18.26 13.11 32.48
N ARG A 23 -19.02 13.02 31.38
CA ARG A 23 -19.67 11.78 30.91
C ARG A 23 -18.84 11.07 29.83
N VAL A 24 -18.20 11.82 28.96
CA VAL A 24 -17.31 11.28 27.93
C VAL A 24 -15.92 11.13 28.51
N PRO A 25 -15.34 9.91 28.56
CA PRO A 25 -14.01 9.71 29.11
C PRO A 25 -12.96 10.55 28.37
N ALA A 26 -12.12 11.27 29.11
CA ALA A 26 -11.08 12.11 28.53
C ALA A 26 -10.08 11.33 27.63
N GLY A 27 -9.82 10.06 27.96
CA GLY A 27 -9.00 9.14 27.15
C GLY A 27 -9.72 8.49 25.97
N SER A 28 -10.98 8.80 25.71
CA SER A 28 -11.69 8.34 24.52
C SER A 28 -11.31 9.21 23.31
N ILE A 29 -11.50 8.68 22.08
CA ILE A 29 -11.28 9.46 20.87
C ILE A 29 -12.13 10.74 20.83
N TYR A 30 -13.34 10.72 21.37
CA TYR A 30 -14.20 11.91 21.47
C TYR A 30 -13.60 12.97 22.40
N GLY A 31 -13.04 12.54 23.55
CA GLY A 31 -12.38 13.44 24.49
C GLY A 31 -11.11 14.04 23.94
N VAL A 32 -10.30 13.24 23.23
CA VAL A 32 -9.10 13.73 22.52
C VAL A 32 -9.47 14.75 21.45
N LEU A 33 -10.41 14.41 20.58
CA LEU A 33 -10.85 15.32 19.52
C LEU A 33 -11.46 16.60 20.09
N HIS A 34 -12.28 16.51 21.14
CA HIS A 34 -12.86 17.71 21.79
C HIS A 34 -11.78 18.69 22.23
N ARG A 35 -10.72 18.22 22.86
CA ARG A 35 -9.63 19.08 23.35
C ARG A 35 -8.74 19.60 22.24
N GLU A 36 -8.47 18.79 21.22
CA GLU A 36 -7.35 19.01 20.32
C GLU A 36 -7.75 19.29 18.86
N CYS A 37 -9.05 19.18 18.49
CA CYS A 37 -9.47 19.29 17.09
C CYS A 37 -9.07 20.64 16.44
N PHE A 38 -9.14 21.75 17.16
CA PHE A 38 -8.74 23.06 16.64
C PHE A 38 -7.24 23.17 16.38
N THR A 39 -6.44 22.39 17.09
CA THR A 39 -4.98 22.34 16.89
C THR A 39 -4.58 21.31 15.84
N LEU A 40 -5.23 20.13 15.86
CA LEU A 40 -4.94 19.07 14.91
C LEU A 40 -5.46 19.39 13.51
N PHE A 41 -6.64 19.98 13.41
CA PHE A 41 -7.34 20.21 12.15
C PHE A 41 -7.81 21.66 11.98
N PRO A 42 -6.94 22.67 12.18
CA PRO A 42 -7.37 24.05 11.98
C PRO A 42 -7.94 24.23 10.56
N ASP A 43 -8.99 25.04 10.41
CA ASP A 43 -9.67 25.23 9.12
C ASP A 43 -8.67 25.71 8.04
N GLU A 44 -7.66 26.49 8.42
CA GLU A 44 -6.60 27.00 7.56
C GLU A 44 -5.74 25.87 6.94
N MET A 45 -5.61 24.73 7.60
CA MET A 45 -4.92 23.55 7.06
C MET A 45 -5.54 23.05 5.76
N PHE A 46 -6.78 23.40 5.50
CA PHE A 46 -7.55 22.99 4.34
C PHE A 46 -7.79 24.11 3.33
N ALA A 47 -7.18 25.29 3.51
CA ALA A 47 -7.46 26.46 2.70
C ALA A 47 -7.23 26.23 1.20
N ASP A 48 -6.19 25.47 0.84
CA ASP A 48 -5.87 25.08 -0.54
C ASP A 48 -6.95 24.25 -1.25
N LEU A 49 -7.88 23.66 -0.50
CA LEU A 49 -8.99 22.88 -1.03
C LEU A 49 -10.21 23.72 -1.44
N PHE A 50 -10.17 25.01 -1.19
CA PHE A 50 -11.30 25.92 -1.39
C PHE A 50 -10.88 27.12 -2.24
N THR A 51 -11.87 27.79 -2.82
CA THR A 51 -11.68 29.00 -3.62
C THR A 51 -12.09 30.24 -2.82
N ASP A 52 -11.67 31.41 -3.27
CA ASP A 52 -12.01 32.68 -2.62
C ASP A 52 -13.43 33.16 -2.95
N VAL A 53 -14.13 32.46 -3.87
CA VAL A 53 -15.44 32.87 -4.37
C VAL A 53 -16.48 31.75 -4.18
N GLY A 54 -17.73 32.14 -3.97
CA GLY A 54 -18.88 31.24 -3.92
C GLY A 54 -19.43 31.05 -2.50
N ARG A 55 -20.38 30.12 -2.36
CA ARG A 55 -21.03 29.81 -1.08
C ARG A 55 -20.03 29.25 -0.07
N ARG A 56 -20.15 29.60 1.21
CA ARG A 56 -19.34 29.03 2.29
C ARG A 56 -19.58 27.52 2.42
N SER A 57 -18.50 26.80 2.63
CA SER A 57 -18.51 25.35 2.92
C SER A 57 -18.94 25.10 4.37
N VAL A 58 -19.29 23.86 4.68
CA VAL A 58 -19.18 23.35 6.06
C VAL A 58 -17.72 23.51 6.49
N PRO A 59 -17.43 23.98 7.72
CA PRO A 59 -16.07 24.14 8.19
C PRO A 59 -15.25 22.83 8.04
N PRO A 60 -14.06 22.86 7.43
CA PRO A 60 -13.30 21.65 7.15
C PRO A 60 -12.86 20.90 8.40
N MET A 61 -12.59 21.58 9.50
CA MET A 61 -12.29 20.96 10.78
C MET A 61 -13.43 20.01 11.22
N ILE A 62 -14.67 20.48 11.13
CA ILE A 62 -15.85 19.67 11.48
C ILE A 62 -15.93 18.45 10.56
N VAL A 63 -15.73 18.65 9.24
CA VAL A 63 -15.75 17.55 8.27
C VAL A 63 -14.65 16.54 8.55
N ALA A 64 -13.42 16.98 8.88
CA ALA A 64 -12.31 16.10 9.23
C ALA A 64 -12.59 15.26 10.49
N VAL A 65 -13.15 15.88 11.54
CA VAL A 65 -13.57 15.16 12.76
C VAL A 65 -14.63 14.12 12.44
N VAL A 66 -15.65 14.48 11.64
CA VAL A 66 -16.71 13.54 11.22
C VAL A 66 -16.12 12.39 10.39
N MET A 67 -15.18 12.66 9.47
CA MET A 67 -14.51 11.61 8.68
C MET A 67 -13.70 10.65 9.57
N VAL A 68 -12.98 11.17 10.55
CA VAL A 68 -12.22 10.35 11.53
C VAL A 68 -13.16 9.45 12.33
N LEU A 69 -14.24 10.01 12.89
CA LEU A 69 -15.22 9.26 13.66
C LEU A 69 -15.99 8.25 12.78
N GLN A 70 -16.38 8.65 11.58
CA GLN A 70 -16.95 7.76 10.58
C GLN A 70 -16.08 6.53 10.36
N ARG A 71 -14.79 6.74 10.21
CA ARG A 71 -13.88 5.67 9.85
C ARG A 71 -13.64 4.71 11.02
N ILE A 72 -13.47 5.22 12.24
CA ILE A 72 -13.24 4.37 13.42
C ILE A 72 -14.52 3.64 13.87
N GLU A 73 -15.71 4.20 13.59
CA GLU A 73 -16.98 3.55 13.90
C GLU A 73 -17.54 2.69 12.75
N GLY A 74 -16.88 2.71 11.59
CA GLY A 74 -17.27 1.91 10.42
C GLY A 74 -18.56 2.35 9.75
N CYS A 75 -18.98 3.62 9.94
CA CYS A 75 -20.22 4.17 9.43
C CYS A 75 -20.17 4.44 7.92
N SER A 76 -21.29 4.28 7.23
CA SER A 76 -21.50 4.85 5.90
C SER A 76 -21.53 6.38 5.94
N ASP A 77 -21.47 7.04 4.79
CA ASP A 77 -21.55 8.52 4.72
C ASP A 77 -22.89 9.04 5.29
N ARG A 78 -23.98 8.34 5.04
CA ARG A 78 -25.30 8.70 5.55
C ARG A 78 -25.38 8.52 7.06
N GLU A 79 -24.97 7.37 7.57
CA GLU A 79 -24.91 7.13 9.01
C GLU A 79 -24.01 8.12 9.75
N ALA A 80 -22.89 8.53 9.14
CA ALA A 80 -21.99 9.50 9.75
C ALA A 80 -22.64 10.89 9.92
N VAL A 81 -23.35 11.37 8.91
CA VAL A 81 -24.05 12.67 9.02
C VAL A 81 -25.26 12.58 9.96
N ASP A 82 -25.96 11.45 10.01
CA ASP A 82 -27.04 11.22 10.98
C ASP A 82 -26.48 11.19 12.42
N ARG A 83 -25.37 10.50 12.66
CA ARG A 83 -24.70 10.53 13.96
C ARG A 83 -24.21 11.92 14.33
N PHE A 84 -23.63 12.66 13.41
CA PHE A 84 -23.23 14.03 13.66
C PHE A 84 -24.45 14.92 14.03
N ALA A 85 -25.59 14.70 13.40
CA ALA A 85 -26.81 15.47 13.71
C ALA A 85 -27.38 15.14 15.09
N TYR A 86 -27.40 13.86 15.50
CA TYR A 86 -28.17 13.38 16.65
C TYR A 86 -27.36 12.82 17.81
N ASP A 87 -26.09 12.44 17.63
CA ASP A 87 -25.20 11.97 18.71
C ASP A 87 -24.41 13.14 19.30
N ALA A 88 -24.74 13.53 20.52
CA ALA A 88 -24.06 14.63 21.21
C ALA A 88 -22.54 14.47 21.29
N ARG A 89 -22.01 13.23 21.35
CA ARG A 89 -20.58 12.95 21.40
C ARG A 89 -19.85 13.40 20.14
N TRP A 90 -20.51 13.33 18.97
CA TRP A 90 -19.91 13.75 17.71
C TRP A 90 -19.78 15.27 17.61
N LYS A 91 -20.82 16.01 18.04
CA LYS A 91 -20.77 17.48 18.15
C LYS A 91 -19.78 17.92 19.23
N TYR A 92 -19.74 17.21 20.35
CA TYR A 92 -18.76 17.42 21.41
C TYR A 92 -17.32 17.26 20.86
N ALA A 93 -17.03 16.18 20.15
CA ALA A 93 -15.72 15.93 19.53
C ALA A 93 -15.34 16.98 18.48
N ALA A 94 -16.30 17.57 17.79
CA ALA A 94 -16.10 18.63 16.81
C ALA A 94 -15.95 20.04 17.42
N GLY A 95 -15.34 20.13 18.60
CA GLY A 95 -15.05 21.38 19.29
C GLY A 95 -16.12 21.84 20.27
N GLY A 96 -17.06 20.95 20.66
CA GLY A 96 -18.11 21.25 21.63
C GLY A 96 -19.24 22.08 21.04
N LEU A 97 -19.62 21.80 19.80
CA LEU A 97 -20.72 22.48 19.12
C LEU A 97 -22.04 22.36 19.91
N ASP A 98 -22.92 23.32 19.73
CA ASP A 98 -24.24 23.32 20.35
C ASP A 98 -25.13 22.22 19.78
N PHE A 99 -26.16 21.80 20.53
CA PHE A 99 -27.07 20.73 20.10
C PHE A 99 -27.84 21.09 18.82
N ASP A 100 -28.13 22.37 18.61
CA ASP A 100 -28.84 22.91 17.46
C ASP A 100 -27.93 23.21 16.27
N TYR A 101 -26.59 23.01 16.41
CA TYR A 101 -25.69 23.19 15.28
C TYR A 101 -26.17 22.33 14.10
N PRO A 102 -26.37 22.94 12.90
CA PRO A 102 -27.00 22.26 11.79
C PRO A 102 -26.18 21.08 11.30
N GLY A 103 -26.84 19.98 10.96
CA GLY A 103 -26.24 18.89 10.21
C GLY A 103 -25.87 19.32 8.78
N PHE A 104 -25.27 18.42 8.05
CA PHE A 104 -24.95 18.60 6.64
C PHE A 104 -25.21 17.30 5.84
N VAL A 105 -25.33 17.43 4.53
CA VAL A 105 -25.64 16.30 3.65
C VAL A 105 -24.39 15.43 3.41
N HIS A 106 -24.58 14.13 3.26
CA HIS A 106 -23.50 13.15 3.09
C HIS A 106 -22.56 13.42 1.90
N THR A 107 -23.03 14.13 0.87
CA THR A 107 -22.20 14.54 -0.27
C THR A 107 -21.03 15.46 0.11
N VAL A 108 -21.12 16.17 1.25
CA VAL A 108 -20.00 16.96 1.78
C VAL A 108 -18.80 16.10 2.08
N LEU A 109 -19.00 14.89 2.67
CA LEU A 109 -17.93 13.94 2.93
C LEU A 109 -17.29 13.42 1.63
N ALA A 110 -18.12 13.11 0.63
CA ALA A 110 -17.62 12.68 -0.68
C ALA A 110 -16.83 13.80 -1.39
N CYS A 111 -17.35 15.04 -1.37
CA CYS A 111 -16.65 16.21 -1.92
C CYS A 111 -15.32 16.48 -1.20
N MET A 112 -15.28 16.34 0.13
CA MET A 112 -14.04 16.53 0.90
C MET A 112 -12.98 15.50 0.53
N ARG A 113 -13.35 14.22 0.43
CA ARG A 113 -12.43 13.17 -0.04
C ARG A 113 -11.92 13.43 -1.46
N ALA A 114 -12.78 13.88 -2.37
CA ALA A 114 -12.36 14.21 -3.73
C ALA A 114 -11.35 15.38 -3.76
N ARG A 115 -11.57 16.41 -2.96
CA ARG A 115 -10.65 17.54 -2.84
C ARG A 115 -9.31 17.14 -2.22
N LEU A 116 -9.34 16.35 -1.15
CA LEU A 116 -8.12 15.81 -0.55
C LEU A 116 -7.33 14.99 -1.57
N ALA A 117 -7.98 14.11 -2.31
CA ALA A 117 -7.33 13.28 -3.33
C ALA A 117 -6.70 14.08 -4.48
N ALA A 118 -7.28 15.24 -4.83
CA ALA A 118 -6.76 16.14 -5.86
C ALA A 118 -5.69 17.13 -5.35
N SER A 119 -5.44 17.17 -4.04
CA SER A 119 -4.47 18.09 -3.43
C SER A 119 -3.06 17.51 -3.42
N THR A 120 -2.08 18.37 -3.19
CA THR A 120 -0.67 17.96 -2.99
C THR A 120 -0.42 17.21 -1.68
N ARG A 121 -1.39 17.25 -0.73
CA ARG A 121 -1.30 16.59 0.58
C ARG A 121 -2.57 15.82 0.89
N PRO A 122 -2.83 14.69 0.19
CA PRO A 122 -4.06 13.91 0.37
C PRO A 122 -4.18 13.29 1.77
N ASP A 123 -3.07 12.95 2.40
CA ASP A 123 -3.00 12.27 3.69
C ASP A 123 -2.78 13.20 4.89
N ARG A 124 -3.04 14.52 4.72
CA ARG A 124 -2.77 15.53 5.77
C ARG A 124 -3.41 15.22 7.13
N ILE A 125 -4.56 14.53 7.16
CA ILE A 125 -5.21 14.11 8.41
C ILE A 125 -4.35 13.07 9.15
N PHE A 126 -3.71 12.13 8.43
CA PHE A 126 -2.76 11.19 9.00
C PHE A 126 -1.46 11.87 9.40
N GLU A 127 -0.90 12.71 8.52
CA GLU A 127 0.36 13.41 8.72
C GLU A 127 0.35 14.23 10.02
N VAL A 128 -0.74 14.98 10.28
CA VAL A 128 -0.82 15.82 11.49
C VAL A 128 -0.88 14.97 12.76
N THR A 129 -1.49 13.77 12.73
CA THR A 129 -1.46 12.87 13.88
C THR A 129 -0.06 12.33 14.13
N LEU A 130 0.67 12.01 13.07
CA LEU A 130 2.04 11.54 13.17
C LEU A 130 2.98 12.66 13.68
N ASP A 131 2.81 13.88 13.19
CA ASP A 131 3.58 15.05 13.62
C ASP A 131 3.36 15.34 15.12
N ALA A 132 2.11 15.29 15.60
CA ALA A 132 1.81 15.43 17.02
C ALA A 132 2.49 14.34 17.87
N ALA A 133 2.49 13.08 17.40
CA ALA A 133 3.17 11.98 18.07
C ALA A 133 4.70 12.18 18.11
N ARG A 134 5.30 12.64 17.00
CA ARG A 134 6.74 12.95 16.93
C ARG A 134 7.13 14.08 17.89
N LYS A 135 6.37 15.17 17.89
CA LYS A 135 6.60 16.31 18.80
C LYS A 135 6.46 15.94 20.28
N ALA A 136 5.69 14.90 20.59
CA ALA A 136 5.54 14.36 21.93
C ALA A 136 6.62 13.31 22.30
N GLY A 137 7.58 13.02 21.43
CA GLY A 137 8.58 11.99 21.65
C GLY A 137 8.05 10.55 21.64
N LEU A 138 6.85 10.32 21.07
CA LEU A 138 6.22 9.00 21.01
C LEU A 138 6.72 8.15 19.85
N VAL A 139 7.51 8.70 18.95
CA VAL A 139 8.07 8.00 17.79
C VAL A 139 9.58 7.91 17.95
N GLY A 140 10.06 6.75 18.39
CA GLY A 140 11.49 6.47 18.55
C GLY A 140 12.13 5.95 17.26
N ARG A 141 13.23 5.19 17.41
CA ARG A 141 14.05 4.67 16.30
C ARG A 141 13.77 3.21 15.95
N LYS A 142 12.61 2.67 16.33
CA LYS A 142 12.20 1.31 15.97
C LYS A 142 11.01 1.33 15.02
N ARG A 143 11.02 0.49 13.98
CA ARG A 143 9.89 0.29 13.04
C ARG A 143 9.57 -1.18 12.94
N VAL A 144 8.28 -1.50 13.05
CA VAL A 144 7.79 -2.86 12.80
C VAL A 144 6.85 -2.83 11.63
N LEU A 145 7.21 -3.57 10.58
CA LEU A 145 6.47 -3.64 9.32
C LEU A 145 5.56 -4.87 9.31
N ASP A 146 4.35 -4.70 8.80
CA ASP A 146 3.44 -5.82 8.55
C ASP A 146 2.40 -5.47 7.48
N SER A 147 1.76 -6.48 6.92
CA SER A 147 0.71 -6.34 5.93
C SER A 147 -0.56 -7.10 6.29
N THR A 148 -1.67 -6.67 5.69
CA THR A 148 -2.97 -7.31 5.86
C THR A 148 -3.77 -7.29 4.56
N PRO A 149 -4.51 -8.37 4.22
CA PRO A 149 -5.47 -8.33 3.13
C PRO A 149 -6.56 -7.29 3.35
N LEU A 150 -6.87 -6.54 2.31
CA LEU A 150 -8.04 -5.67 2.20
C LEU A 150 -8.93 -6.27 1.11
N TYR A 151 -9.93 -7.01 1.54
CA TYR A 151 -10.85 -7.70 0.61
C TYR A 151 -11.63 -6.70 -0.23
N ASP A 152 -11.67 -6.91 -1.53
CA ASP A 152 -12.51 -6.11 -2.41
C ASP A 152 -14.01 -6.31 -2.12
N ALA A 153 -14.80 -5.30 -2.51
CA ALA A 153 -16.25 -5.34 -2.45
C ALA A 153 -16.88 -5.93 -3.73
N VAL A 154 -16.08 -6.16 -4.79
CA VAL A 154 -16.56 -6.69 -6.07
C VAL A 154 -16.30 -8.19 -6.18
N ALA A 155 -17.18 -8.87 -6.91
CA ALA A 155 -17.02 -10.28 -7.20
C ALA A 155 -15.97 -10.48 -8.30
N THR A 156 -15.13 -11.52 -8.14
CA THR A 156 -14.26 -12.03 -9.19
C THR A 156 -15.08 -12.50 -10.37
N MET A 157 -14.66 -12.13 -11.58
CA MET A 157 -15.32 -12.49 -12.82
C MET A 157 -14.56 -13.61 -13.54
N ASP A 158 -15.29 -14.58 -14.10
CA ASP A 158 -14.70 -15.53 -15.05
C ASP A 158 -14.37 -14.85 -16.40
N THR A 159 -13.58 -15.52 -17.23
CA THR A 159 -13.10 -15.01 -18.51
C THR A 159 -14.22 -14.53 -19.43
N VAL A 160 -15.32 -15.30 -19.55
CA VAL A 160 -16.50 -14.93 -20.36
C VAL A 160 -17.11 -13.62 -19.86
N THR A 161 -17.32 -13.53 -18.55
CA THR A 161 -17.89 -12.33 -17.91
C THR A 161 -16.96 -11.13 -18.03
N LEU A 162 -15.64 -11.32 -17.88
CA LEU A 162 -14.64 -10.26 -18.02
C LEU A 162 -14.65 -9.67 -19.44
N ILE A 163 -14.52 -10.51 -20.47
CA ILE A 163 -14.46 -10.06 -21.87
C ILE A 163 -15.76 -9.36 -22.24
N ARG A 164 -16.91 -9.99 -21.96
CA ARG A 164 -18.21 -9.37 -22.25
C ARG A 164 -18.40 -8.03 -21.52
N SER A 165 -17.96 -7.95 -20.28
CA SER A 165 -18.02 -6.70 -19.50
C SER A 165 -17.05 -5.64 -20.02
N GLY A 166 -15.87 -6.04 -20.53
CA GLY A 166 -14.93 -5.17 -21.21
C GLY A 166 -15.51 -4.57 -22.49
N ILE A 167 -16.10 -5.42 -23.36
CA ILE A 167 -16.80 -4.97 -24.57
C ILE A 167 -17.89 -3.96 -24.22
N ARG A 168 -18.76 -4.29 -23.27
CA ARG A 168 -19.82 -3.39 -22.78
C ARG A 168 -19.27 -2.08 -22.25
N GLY A 169 -18.16 -2.13 -21.51
CA GLY A 169 -17.49 -0.95 -20.97
C GLY A 169 -17.02 -0.01 -22.08
N LEU A 170 -16.39 -0.56 -23.11
CA LEU A 170 -15.92 0.19 -24.27
C LEU A 170 -17.08 0.82 -25.05
N LEU A 171 -18.12 0.06 -25.38
CA LEU A 171 -19.30 0.58 -26.08
C LEU A 171 -19.98 1.72 -25.30
N LYS A 172 -20.01 1.63 -23.97
CA LYS A 172 -20.57 2.69 -23.12
C LYS A 172 -19.68 3.93 -23.02
N ALA A 173 -18.37 3.77 -23.13
CA ALA A 173 -17.40 4.85 -23.05
C ALA A 173 -17.24 5.60 -24.37
N ALA A 174 -17.53 4.93 -25.48
CA ALA A 174 -17.49 5.51 -26.83
C ALA A 174 -18.57 6.59 -27.00
N GLY A 175 -18.22 7.67 -27.66
CA GLY A 175 -19.20 8.66 -28.16
C GLY A 175 -20.11 8.04 -29.22
N ALA A 176 -21.25 8.67 -29.52
CA ALA A 176 -22.31 8.10 -30.38
C ALA A 176 -21.81 7.59 -31.73
N ASP A 177 -20.95 8.37 -32.42
CA ASP A 177 -20.42 8.00 -33.73
C ASP A 177 -19.48 6.79 -33.65
N LEU A 178 -18.59 6.78 -32.67
CA LEU A 178 -17.67 5.67 -32.43
C LEU A 178 -18.44 4.42 -31.95
N GLU A 179 -19.45 4.56 -31.08
CA GLU A 179 -20.29 3.44 -30.65
C GLU A 179 -21.00 2.79 -31.86
N ALA A 180 -21.57 3.59 -32.78
CA ALA A 180 -22.23 3.07 -33.97
C ALA A 180 -21.25 2.28 -34.85
N GLU A 181 -20.04 2.78 -35.04
CA GLU A 181 -19.00 2.08 -35.80
C GLU A 181 -18.55 0.79 -35.11
N LEU A 182 -18.29 0.84 -33.81
CA LEU A 182 -17.93 -0.33 -33.02
C LEU A 182 -19.02 -1.42 -33.10
N ARG A 183 -20.29 -1.04 -33.01
CA ARG A 183 -21.40 -1.98 -33.12
C ARG A 183 -21.49 -2.62 -34.51
N SER A 184 -21.06 -1.93 -35.57
CA SER A 184 -21.12 -2.46 -36.95
C SER A 184 -20.15 -3.63 -37.19
N VAL A 185 -19.11 -3.77 -36.41
CA VAL A 185 -18.10 -4.84 -36.54
C VAL A 185 -18.30 -6.02 -35.58
N ILE A 186 -19.28 -5.95 -34.69
CA ILE A 186 -19.64 -7.04 -33.78
C ILE A 186 -20.34 -8.14 -34.58
N GLY A 187 -19.83 -9.36 -34.45
CA GLY A 187 -20.39 -10.51 -35.19
C GLY A 187 -21.49 -11.25 -34.42
N ARG A 188 -21.59 -11.08 -33.11
CA ARG A 188 -22.59 -11.77 -32.28
C ARG A 188 -23.89 -10.98 -32.19
N ASP A 189 -25.00 -11.72 -32.21
CA ASP A 189 -26.31 -11.20 -31.80
C ASP A 189 -26.43 -11.27 -30.27
N ASP A 190 -25.72 -10.36 -29.57
CA ASP A 190 -25.72 -10.22 -28.11
C ASP A 190 -26.09 -8.79 -27.72
N ASP A 191 -27.04 -8.66 -26.80
CA ASP A 191 -27.34 -7.38 -26.19
C ASP A 191 -26.26 -7.00 -25.17
N TYR A 192 -25.15 -6.42 -25.65
CA TYR A 192 -24.08 -5.91 -24.80
C TYR A 192 -24.51 -4.75 -23.87
N ALA A 193 -25.70 -4.18 -24.01
CA ALA A 193 -26.24 -3.20 -23.07
C ALA A 193 -26.67 -3.86 -21.75
N ALA A 194 -27.18 -5.10 -21.82
CA ALA A 194 -27.61 -5.86 -20.65
C ALA A 194 -26.43 -6.36 -19.81
N ALA A 195 -26.59 -6.32 -18.48
CA ALA A 195 -25.63 -6.91 -17.55
C ALA A 195 -25.82 -8.44 -17.47
N GLY A 196 -24.75 -9.15 -17.07
CA GLY A 196 -24.81 -10.60 -16.81
C GLY A 196 -24.03 -11.43 -17.82
N LYS A 197 -24.20 -12.75 -17.73
CA LYS A 197 -23.58 -13.69 -18.66
C LYS A 197 -24.39 -13.79 -19.95
N PRO A 198 -23.75 -14.01 -21.11
CA PRO A 198 -24.45 -14.27 -22.35
C PRO A 198 -25.17 -15.62 -22.28
N VAL A 199 -26.19 -15.78 -23.10
CA VAL A 199 -26.93 -17.04 -23.20
C VAL A 199 -26.04 -18.13 -23.83
N CYS A 200 -25.87 -19.23 -23.13
CA CYS A 200 -25.08 -20.39 -23.56
C CYS A 200 -25.50 -21.61 -22.75
N ASP A 201 -25.39 -22.80 -23.29
CA ASP A 201 -25.38 -24.03 -22.52
C ASP A 201 -24.01 -24.18 -21.86
N TYR A 202 -23.92 -23.78 -20.59
CA TYR A 202 -22.66 -23.81 -19.81
C TYR A 202 -22.24 -25.21 -19.36
N ASP A 203 -23.11 -26.20 -19.49
CA ASP A 203 -22.80 -27.61 -19.19
C ASP A 203 -22.17 -28.29 -20.41
N ASP A 204 -22.43 -27.79 -21.64
CA ASP A 204 -21.77 -28.25 -22.87
C ASP A 204 -20.39 -27.58 -23.08
N PRO A 205 -19.27 -28.34 -23.07
CA PRO A 205 -17.94 -27.82 -23.35
C PRO A 205 -17.77 -27.24 -24.76
N ALA A 206 -18.51 -27.76 -25.78
CA ALA A 206 -18.43 -27.27 -27.13
C ALA A 206 -19.09 -25.89 -27.26
N ALA A 207 -20.30 -25.73 -26.71
CA ALA A 207 -21.01 -24.45 -26.68
C ALA A 207 -20.20 -23.36 -25.92
N ARG A 208 -19.54 -23.72 -24.80
CA ARG A 208 -18.64 -22.80 -24.09
C ARG A 208 -17.45 -22.38 -24.92
N LYS A 209 -16.85 -23.30 -25.67
CA LYS A 209 -15.71 -23.00 -26.55
C LYS A 209 -16.10 -22.07 -27.68
N GLU A 210 -17.24 -22.31 -28.33
CA GLU A 210 -17.78 -21.44 -29.36
C GLU A 210 -18.09 -20.04 -28.84
N LEU A 211 -18.68 -19.94 -27.63
CA LEU A 211 -18.95 -18.65 -26.98
C LEU A 211 -17.66 -17.87 -26.73
N VAL A 212 -16.61 -18.52 -26.19
CA VAL A 212 -15.31 -17.88 -25.91
C VAL A 212 -14.68 -17.38 -27.21
N ASP A 213 -14.66 -18.18 -28.25
CA ASP A 213 -14.11 -17.81 -29.55
C ASP A 213 -14.86 -16.63 -30.19
N ALA A 214 -16.18 -16.67 -30.13
CA ALA A 214 -17.01 -15.59 -30.69
C ALA A 214 -16.84 -14.26 -29.89
N LEU A 215 -16.79 -14.31 -28.57
CA LEU A 215 -16.51 -13.13 -27.75
C LEU A 215 -15.10 -12.57 -27.99
N ALA A 216 -14.11 -13.45 -28.17
CA ALA A 216 -12.75 -13.05 -28.50
C ALA A 216 -12.68 -12.34 -29.85
N LYS A 217 -13.37 -12.87 -30.86
CA LYS A 217 -13.46 -12.26 -32.22
C LYS A 217 -14.13 -10.89 -32.19
N ASP A 218 -15.22 -10.73 -31.44
CA ASP A 218 -15.86 -9.43 -31.23
C ASP A 218 -14.89 -8.44 -30.56
N ALA A 219 -14.24 -8.85 -29.48
CA ALA A 219 -13.26 -8.01 -28.79
C ALA A 219 -12.11 -7.58 -29.70
N MET A 220 -11.56 -8.53 -30.48
CA MET A 220 -10.47 -8.24 -31.42
C MET A 220 -10.93 -7.34 -32.58
N ALA A 221 -12.18 -7.48 -33.08
CA ALA A 221 -12.74 -6.60 -34.09
C ALA A 221 -12.86 -5.16 -33.57
N LEU A 222 -13.35 -4.99 -32.33
CA LEU A 222 -13.43 -3.69 -31.67
C LEU A 222 -12.06 -3.04 -31.50
N LEU A 223 -11.06 -3.79 -31.01
CA LEU A 223 -9.70 -3.29 -30.83
C LEU A 223 -9.04 -2.86 -32.12
N ARG A 224 -9.31 -3.56 -33.27
CA ARG A 224 -8.83 -3.14 -34.60
C ARG A 224 -9.43 -1.81 -35.05
N VAL A 225 -10.69 -1.53 -34.70
CA VAL A 225 -11.32 -0.23 -35.00
C VAL A 225 -10.65 0.91 -34.21
N LEU A 226 -10.14 0.64 -33.03
CA LEU A 226 -9.47 1.64 -32.19
C LEU A 226 -8.00 1.87 -32.58
N ASP A 227 -7.39 0.94 -33.31
CA ASP A 227 -5.97 0.98 -33.63
C ASP A 227 -5.60 2.24 -34.45
N GLY A 228 -4.58 2.96 -33.98
CA GLY A 228 -4.09 4.18 -34.61
C GLY A 228 -5.03 5.40 -34.52
N ARG A 229 -6.08 5.36 -33.71
CA ARG A 229 -7.02 6.50 -33.53
C ARG A 229 -6.69 7.35 -32.32
N GLU A 230 -6.92 8.64 -32.42
CA GLU A 230 -7.03 9.54 -31.29
C GLU A 230 -8.38 9.31 -30.59
N LEU A 231 -8.34 8.89 -29.33
CA LEU A 231 -9.51 8.60 -28.51
C LEU A 231 -9.57 9.58 -27.34
N ASP A 232 -10.78 9.84 -26.86
CA ASP A 232 -10.94 10.48 -25.57
C ASP A 232 -10.49 9.56 -24.43
N GLU A 233 -10.19 10.12 -23.26
CA GLU A 233 -9.65 9.39 -22.11
C GLU A 233 -10.54 8.19 -21.69
N PRO A 234 -11.89 8.30 -21.59
CA PRO A 234 -12.75 7.17 -21.24
C PRO A 234 -12.72 6.02 -22.26
N ALA A 235 -12.72 6.32 -23.56
CA ALA A 235 -12.66 5.30 -24.62
C ALA A 235 -11.28 4.63 -24.67
N SER A 236 -10.19 5.41 -24.53
CA SER A 236 -8.82 4.89 -24.44
C SER A 236 -8.66 3.92 -23.28
N GLN A 237 -9.02 4.32 -22.05
CA GLN A 237 -8.92 3.47 -20.86
C GLN A 237 -9.76 2.18 -21.00
N SER A 238 -10.94 2.27 -21.60
CA SER A 238 -11.81 1.09 -21.80
C SER A 238 -11.25 0.16 -22.87
N GLY A 239 -10.63 0.69 -23.93
CA GLY A 239 -9.94 -0.07 -24.97
C GLY A 239 -8.70 -0.79 -24.41
N GLU A 240 -7.86 -0.10 -23.64
CA GLU A 240 -6.69 -0.68 -22.98
C GLU A 240 -7.08 -1.80 -22.01
N LEU A 241 -8.16 -1.59 -21.25
CA LEU A 241 -8.69 -2.63 -20.37
C LEU A 241 -9.14 -3.85 -21.18
N LEU A 242 -9.89 -3.66 -22.27
CA LEU A 242 -10.34 -4.76 -23.13
C LEU A 242 -9.15 -5.52 -23.74
N ALA A 243 -8.14 -4.82 -24.23
CA ALA A 243 -6.90 -5.42 -24.75
C ALA A 243 -6.19 -6.26 -23.68
N THR A 244 -6.10 -5.73 -22.45
CA THR A 244 -5.52 -6.45 -21.30
C THR A 244 -6.30 -7.74 -21.01
N LEU A 245 -7.64 -7.68 -21.00
CA LEU A 245 -8.49 -8.85 -20.71
C LEU A 245 -8.32 -9.96 -21.76
N VAL A 246 -8.25 -9.58 -23.03
CA VAL A 246 -8.02 -10.53 -24.13
C VAL A 246 -6.63 -11.14 -24.03
N GLY A 247 -5.59 -10.32 -23.84
CA GLY A 247 -4.20 -10.77 -23.77
C GLY A 247 -3.87 -11.64 -22.56
N GLN A 248 -4.59 -11.49 -21.44
CA GLN A 248 -4.33 -12.26 -20.22
C GLN A 248 -5.04 -13.62 -20.17
N ASP A 249 -6.23 -13.72 -20.76
CA ASP A 249 -7.15 -14.84 -20.54
C ASP A 249 -7.34 -15.74 -21.76
N LEU A 250 -6.81 -15.37 -22.94
CA LEU A 250 -7.02 -16.09 -24.19
C LEU A 250 -5.70 -16.50 -24.86
N ASP A 251 -5.69 -17.72 -25.40
CA ASP A 251 -4.68 -18.22 -26.33
C ASP A 251 -5.30 -18.37 -27.73
N GLU A 252 -4.62 -17.90 -28.77
CA GLU A 252 -4.99 -18.17 -30.16
C GLU A 252 -4.43 -19.52 -30.60
N GLY A 253 -5.32 -20.42 -30.99
CA GLY A 253 -4.98 -21.76 -31.47
C GLY A 253 -4.88 -21.82 -33.00
N PRO A 254 -4.57 -23.04 -33.55
CA PRO A 254 -4.54 -23.25 -34.99
C PRO A 254 -5.86 -22.87 -35.65
N GLY A 255 -5.76 -22.13 -36.77
CA GLY A 255 -6.94 -21.69 -37.53
C GLY A 255 -7.63 -20.45 -36.96
N GLY A 256 -6.98 -19.68 -36.07
CA GLY A 256 -7.54 -18.45 -35.53
C GLY A 256 -8.69 -18.68 -34.53
N VAL A 257 -8.73 -19.83 -33.88
CA VAL A 257 -9.74 -20.17 -32.86
C VAL A 257 -9.20 -19.81 -31.49
N PHE A 258 -9.89 -18.95 -30.75
CA PHE A 258 -9.51 -18.55 -29.41
C PHE A 258 -10.01 -19.54 -28.35
N THR A 259 -9.20 -19.78 -27.36
CA THR A 259 -9.51 -20.63 -26.21
C THR A 259 -9.02 -19.96 -24.92
N ILE A 260 -9.62 -20.34 -23.78
CA ILE A 260 -9.16 -19.85 -22.49
C ILE A 260 -7.72 -20.31 -22.24
N ALA A 261 -6.84 -19.38 -21.89
CA ALA A 261 -5.43 -19.64 -21.59
C ALA A 261 -5.29 -20.66 -20.46
N ARG A 262 -4.39 -21.63 -20.65
CA ARG A 262 -4.14 -22.68 -19.65
C ARG A 262 -3.41 -22.18 -18.40
N ARG A 263 -2.69 -21.07 -18.52
CA ARG A 263 -1.94 -20.45 -17.42
C ARG A 263 -2.59 -19.13 -17.03
N VAL A 264 -2.78 -18.95 -15.73
CA VAL A 264 -3.24 -17.65 -15.20
C VAL A 264 -2.11 -16.65 -15.33
N ALA A 265 -2.39 -15.49 -15.92
CA ALA A 265 -1.44 -14.39 -16.02
C ALA A 265 -1.03 -13.92 -14.60
N LYS A 266 0.24 -13.57 -14.44
CA LYS A 266 0.80 -13.17 -13.13
C LYS A 266 0.09 -11.95 -12.53
N ASP A 267 -0.37 -11.04 -13.38
CA ASP A 267 -1.04 -9.81 -12.98
C ASP A 267 -2.46 -9.72 -13.53
N ARG A 268 -3.18 -10.84 -13.44
CA ARG A 268 -4.53 -10.98 -13.99
C ARG A 268 -5.49 -9.97 -13.36
N VAL A 269 -6.16 -9.18 -14.20
CA VAL A 269 -7.34 -8.38 -13.83
C VAL A 269 -8.49 -9.33 -13.50
N ILE A 270 -9.07 -9.19 -12.31
CA ILE A 270 -10.11 -10.11 -11.81
C ILE A 270 -11.52 -9.54 -11.92
N SER A 271 -11.64 -8.24 -12.15
CA SER A 271 -12.92 -7.53 -12.27
C SER A 271 -12.79 -6.27 -13.11
N THR A 272 -13.75 -6.02 -14.00
CA THR A 272 -13.85 -4.74 -14.72
C THR A 272 -14.46 -3.62 -13.86
N VAL A 273 -15.05 -3.95 -12.72
CA VAL A 273 -15.65 -2.98 -11.79
C VAL A 273 -14.58 -2.31 -10.92
N ASP A 274 -13.52 -3.03 -10.60
CA ASP A 274 -12.29 -2.53 -9.99
C ASP A 274 -11.07 -3.16 -10.68
N PRO A 275 -10.62 -2.59 -11.81
CA PRO A 275 -9.53 -3.17 -12.59
C PRO A 275 -8.17 -3.19 -11.90
N GLN A 276 -8.02 -2.48 -10.78
CA GLN A 276 -6.78 -2.45 -9.99
C GLN A 276 -6.73 -3.53 -8.90
N ALA A 277 -7.87 -4.14 -8.55
CA ALA A 277 -7.89 -5.27 -7.62
C ALA A 277 -7.21 -6.50 -8.23
N ARG A 278 -6.50 -7.26 -7.39
CA ARG A 278 -5.76 -8.47 -7.81
C ARG A 278 -6.03 -9.63 -6.88
N HIS A 279 -5.89 -10.83 -7.44
CA HIS A 279 -5.84 -12.04 -6.63
C HIS A 279 -4.50 -12.14 -5.92
N GLY A 280 -4.52 -12.20 -4.59
CA GLY A 280 -3.33 -12.31 -3.76
C GLY A 280 -3.41 -13.51 -2.82
N HIS A 281 -2.31 -13.84 -2.18
CA HIS A 281 -2.22 -14.89 -1.18
C HIS A 281 -1.66 -14.35 0.14
N LYS A 282 -2.33 -14.67 1.24
CA LYS A 282 -1.77 -14.49 2.58
C LYS A 282 -0.85 -15.65 2.95
N THR A 283 -1.26 -16.85 2.59
CA THR A 283 -0.49 -18.10 2.65
C THR A 283 -0.80 -18.92 1.41
N ALA A 284 -0.03 -19.97 1.12
CA ALA A 284 -0.30 -20.84 -0.02
C ALA A 284 -1.75 -21.40 -0.05
N ALA A 285 -2.38 -21.55 1.12
CA ALA A 285 -3.73 -22.07 1.26
C ALA A 285 -4.84 -21.01 1.33
N HIS A 286 -4.48 -19.73 1.55
CA HIS A 286 -5.46 -18.66 1.77
C HIS A 286 -5.25 -17.53 0.77
N GLY A 287 -5.96 -17.63 -0.36
CA GLY A 287 -6.10 -16.56 -1.35
C GLY A 287 -7.12 -15.51 -0.91
N PHE A 288 -7.04 -14.33 -1.50
CA PHE A 288 -7.99 -13.24 -1.36
C PHE A 288 -8.00 -12.39 -2.63
N ASP A 289 -9.10 -11.71 -2.86
CA ASP A 289 -9.26 -10.76 -3.96
C ASP A 289 -9.31 -9.34 -3.40
N GLY A 290 -8.53 -8.43 -3.97
CA GLY A 290 -8.49 -7.04 -3.56
C GLY A 290 -7.09 -6.42 -3.50
N TYR A 291 -6.79 -5.82 -2.36
CA TYR A 291 -5.58 -5.05 -2.11
C TYR A 291 -4.85 -5.57 -0.87
N LYS A 292 -3.63 -5.11 -0.70
CA LYS A 292 -2.85 -5.35 0.50
C LYS A 292 -2.53 -4.02 1.18
N GLY A 293 -2.96 -3.87 2.44
CA GLY A 293 -2.62 -2.74 3.29
C GLY A 293 -1.36 -3.04 4.08
N HIS A 294 -0.39 -2.16 4.01
CA HIS A 294 0.87 -2.24 4.73
C HIS A 294 0.95 -1.13 5.77
N ILE A 295 1.48 -1.42 6.93
CA ILE A 295 1.75 -0.44 7.97
C ILE A 295 3.16 -0.56 8.51
N SER A 296 3.71 0.59 8.93
CA SER A 296 4.85 0.69 9.83
C SER A 296 4.36 1.24 11.17
N ILE A 297 4.84 0.69 12.27
CA ILE A 297 4.54 1.23 13.61
C ILE A 297 5.82 1.45 14.41
N ASP A 298 5.77 2.40 15.31
CA ASP A 298 6.67 2.44 16.47
C ASP A 298 6.19 1.39 17.49
N PRO A 299 7.01 0.40 17.89
CA PRO A 299 6.54 -0.68 18.76
C PRO A 299 6.35 -0.28 20.23
N ASP A 300 6.96 0.81 20.69
CA ASP A 300 6.91 1.20 22.08
C ASP A 300 5.66 2.03 22.38
N SER A 301 5.31 2.95 21.51
CA SER A 301 4.06 3.70 21.59
C SER A 301 2.88 3.02 20.89
N GLU A 302 3.13 2.11 19.95
CA GLU A 302 2.16 1.55 19.00
C GLU A 302 1.50 2.60 18.08
N ILE A 303 2.18 3.71 17.83
CA ILE A 303 1.77 4.71 16.83
C ILE A 303 2.09 4.17 15.43
N ILE A 304 1.13 4.30 14.52
CA ILE A 304 1.32 3.98 13.11
C ILE A 304 2.11 5.13 12.48
N THR A 305 3.27 4.82 11.92
CA THR A 305 4.21 5.81 11.37
C THR A 305 4.13 5.93 9.86
N ALA A 306 3.67 4.90 9.16
CA ALA A 306 3.43 4.93 7.73
C ALA A 306 2.32 3.95 7.33
N THR A 307 1.66 4.24 6.22
CA THR A 307 0.68 3.35 5.56
C THR A 307 0.92 3.31 4.07
N LEU A 308 0.67 2.16 3.46
CA LEU A 308 0.71 1.99 2.01
C LEU A 308 -0.34 0.96 1.60
N VAL A 309 -0.94 1.14 0.42
CA VAL A 309 -1.82 0.14 -0.18
C VAL A 309 -1.27 -0.26 -1.54
N THR A 310 -1.15 -1.56 -1.75
CA THR A 310 -0.71 -2.16 -3.03
C THR A 310 -1.76 -3.10 -3.58
N ALA A 311 -1.60 -3.50 -4.83
CA ALA A 311 -2.37 -4.59 -5.41
C ALA A 311 -2.18 -5.88 -4.58
N GLY A 312 -3.20 -6.74 -4.52
CA GLY A 312 -3.21 -7.94 -3.67
C GLY A 312 -2.06 -8.91 -3.93
N ASN A 313 -1.54 -8.97 -5.16
CA ASN A 313 -0.43 -9.82 -5.59
C ASN A 313 0.97 -9.22 -5.37
N THR A 314 1.09 -7.98 -4.89
CA THR A 314 2.38 -7.34 -4.62
C THR A 314 3.08 -8.01 -3.44
N GLY A 315 4.37 -8.31 -3.58
CA GLY A 315 5.20 -8.85 -2.49
C GLY A 315 5.49 -7.80 -1.41
N ASP A 316 5.46 -8.20 -0.15
CA ASP A 316 5.57 -7.26 0.98
C ASP A 316 6.92 -6.53 1.02
N ALA A 317 8.00 -7.21 0.62
CA ALA A 317 9.33 -6.59 0.55
C ALA A 317 9.42 -5.41 -0.43
N ALA A 318 8.62 -5.41 -1.50
CA ALA A 318 8.59 -4.30 -2.46
C ALA A 318 8.06 -3.00 -1.84
N SER A 319 7.19 -3.12 -0.82
CA SER A 319 6.57 -1.99 -0.13
C SER A 319 7.42 -1.40 1.00
N ALA A 320 8.48 -2.09 1.41
CA ALA A 320 9.23 -1.72 2.61
C ALA A 320 9.99 -0.40 2.46
N GLY A 321 10.51 -0.11 1.26
CA GLY A 321 11.19 1.15 0.97
C GLY A 321 10.29 2.36 1.18
N ASP A 322 9.07 2.30 0.65
CA ASP A 322 8.08 3.38 0.76
C ASP A 322 7.59 3.56 2.20
N LEU A 323 7.39 2.45 2.95
CA LEU A 323 7.01 2.50 4.37
C LEU A 323 8.10 3.12 5.26
N LEU A 324 9.35 3.07 4.84
CA LEU A 324 10.50 3.58 5.58
C LEU A 324 11.06 4.87 4.97
N ALA A 325 10.42 5.43 3.95
CA ALA A 325 10.94 6.59 3.20
C ALA A 325 11.25 7.81 4.09
N GLN A 326 10.51 7.98 5.20
CA GLN A 326 10.74 9.07 6.14
C GLN A 326 11.80 8.75 7.22
N ASP A 327 12.23 7.50 7.31
CA ASP A 327 13.14 7.01 8.35
C ASP A 327 14.54 6.69 7.79
N LEU A 328 14.63 6.42 6.48
CA LEU A 328 15.88 6.14 5.77
C LEU A 328 16.42 7.43 5.13
N PRO A 329 17.74 7.63 5.09
CA PRO A 329 18.32 8.75 4.39
C PRO A 329 17.94 8.67 2.90
N THR A 330 17.63 9.82 2.31
CA THR A 330 17.42 9.93 0.87
C THR A 330 18.75 9.58 0.19
N GLN A 331 18.84 8.43 -0.45
CA GLN A 331 19.95 8.15 -1.34
C GLN A 331 19.70 8.98 -2.60
N ASP A 332 20.55 9.96 -2.86
CA ASP A 332 20.72 10.50 -4.20
C ASP A 332 21.16 9.34 -5.09
N VAL A 333 20.20 8.72 -5.76
CA VAL A 333 20.49 7.79 -6.85
C VAL A 333 21.05 8.66 -7.98
N PRO A 334 22.32 8.55 -8.36
CA PRO A 334 22.77 9.22 -9.57
C PRO A 334 21.88 8.72 -10.70
N ALA A 335 21.22 9.65 -11.38
CA ALA A 335 20.45 9.36 -12.58
C ALA A 335 21.41 8.60 -13.53
N THR A 336 21.12 7.33 -13.78
CA THR A 336 21.77 6.60 -14.87
C THR A 336 21.30 7.27 -16.13
N ASP A 337 22.20 8.02 -16.77
CA ASP A 337 22.05 8.60 -18.08
C ASP A 337 21.55 7.54 -19.06
N VAL A 338 20.31 7.68 -19.47
CA VAL A 338 19.85 7.11 -20.74
C VAL A 338 20.26 8.14 -21.78
N ALA A 339 21.33 7.84 -22.50
CA ALA A 339 21.82 8.64 -23.61
C ALA A 339 20.69 8.87 -24.62
N GLY A 340 20.37 10.13 -24.84
CA GLY A 340 19.59 10.66 -25.94
C GLY A 340 20.31 11.91 -26.44
N ASP A 341 20.91 11.81 -27.63
CA ASP A 341 21.61 12.88 -28.34
C ASP A 341 20.75 14.12 -28.55
N GLY A 342 21.38 15.32 -28.42
CA GLY A 342 20.75 16.58 -28.86
C GLY A 342 21.39 17.85 -28.29
N ASP A 343 22.55 18.20 -28.79
CA ASP A 343 23.14 19.53 -29.16
C ASP A 343 22.71 20.82 -28.45
N SER A 344 23.63 21.34 -27.66
CA SER A 344 24.27 22.69 -27.48
C SER A 344 23.43 23.99 -27.37
N PRO A 345 24.06 25.12 -26.91
CA PRO A 345 25.02 25.38 -25.83
C PRO A 345 24.64 26.55 -24.86
N PRO A 346 25.59 27.10 -24.06
CA PRO A 346 25.35 27.69 -22.74
C PRO A 346 25.34 29.22 -22.73
N ASP A 347 24.84 29.83 -21.64
CA ASP A 347 25.38 31.13 -21.16
C ASP A 347 25.07 31.46 -19.69
N GLN A 348 26.16 31.79 -19.03
CA GLN A 348 26.49 32.88 -18.10
C GLN A 348 25.91 32.90 -16.66
N VAL A 349 26.79 32.59 -15.76
CA VAL A 349 27.42 33.41 -14.70
C VAL A 349 26.62 34.58 -14.12
N SER A 350 26.35 34.54 -12.83
CA SER A 350 26.49 35.73 -11.97
C SER A 350 26.81 35.34 -10.53
N THR A 351 27.88 35.94 -10.08
CA THR A 351 28.48 36.02 -8.76
C THR A 351 27.69 36.89 -7.79
N ALA A 352 27.60 36.58 -6.49
CA ALA A 352 28.32 37.36 -5.47
C ALA A 352 27.73 37.27 -4.07
N HIS A 353 28.65 37.18 -3.13
CA HIS A 353 28.79 37.79 -1.80
C HIS A 353 28.02 37.19 -0.61
N GLY A 354 28.86 36.63 0.30
CA GLY A 354 28.51 36.48 1.70
C GLY A 354 28.55 37.79 2.46
N PRO A 355 28.20 37.79 3.72
CA PRO A 355 29.21 38.05 4.71
C PRO A 355 29.16 37.14 5.97
N ASP A 356 30.32 37.12 6.61
CA ASP A 356 30.71 36.61 7.90
C ASP A 356 29.65 36.68 9.01
N ALA A 357 29.60 35.62 9.82
CA ALA A 357 29.24 35.76 11.23
C ALA A 357 30.02 34.73 12.05
N THR A 358 30.83 35.25 12.88
CA THR A 358 31.66 34.74 13.94
C THR A 358 30.96 33.78 14.89
N GLY A 359 31.74 32.83 15.33
CA GLY A 359 31.52 31.69 16.16
C GLY A 359 30.71 31.84 17.45
N ASN A 360 30.14 30.76 17.79
CA ASN A 360 30.08 30.28 19.19
C ASN A 360 30.11 28.77 19.18
N GLU A 361 31.27 28.18 19.39
CA GLU A 361 31.45 26.75 19.64
C GLU A 361 30.86 26.41 21.01
N THR A 362 29.58 26.08 21.07
CA THR A 362 29.05 25.29 22.16
C THR A 362 29.25 23.81 21.80
N ASN A 363 30.21 23.24 22.49
CA ASN A 363 30.55 21.83 22.48
C ASN A 363 29.39 21.01 23.08
N THR A 364 28.36 20.76 22.28
CA THR A 364 27.34 19.74 22.56
C THR A 364 27.90 18.42 22.04
N ALA A 365 28.38 17.59 22.98
CA ALA A 365 28.61 16.17 22.70
C ALA A 365 27.37 15.62 22.01
N THR A 366 27.48 15.31 20.72
CA THR A 366 26.44 14.67 19.93
C THR A 366 26.27 13.28 20.55
N GLU A 367 25.26 13.10 21.41
CA GLU A 367 24.78 11.76 21.77
C GLU A 367 24.47 11.08 20.44
N MET A 368 25.25 10.07 20.08
CA MET A 368 25.01 9.28 18.89
C MET A 368 23.62 8.68 18.99
N GLU A 369 22.70 9.22 18.20
CA GLU A 369 21.32 8.75 18.15
C GLU A 369 21.33 7.25 17.83
N ALA A 370 20.60 6.44 18.61
CA ALA A 370 20.56 4.98 18.42
C ALA A 370 20.19 4.65 16.97
N PRO A 371 20.83 3.64 16.34
CA PRO A 371 20.53 3.28 14.96
C PRO A 371 19.05 2.89 14.79
N LEU A 372 18.50 3.16 13.61
CA LEU A 372 17.15 2.71 13.25
C LEU A 372 17.09 1.17 13.32
N ALA A 373 16.13 0.60 14.04
CA ALA A 373 15.91 -0.84 14.07
C ALA A 373 14.62 -1.20 13.31
N VAL A 374 14.72 -2.09 12.31
CA VAL A 374 13.59 -2.45 11.43
C VAL A 374 13.24 -3.92 11.60
N TYR A 375 12.02 -4.19 12.05
CA TYR A 375 11.46 -5.51 12.28
C TYR A 375 10.47 -5.86 11.17
N GLY A 376 10.53 -7.09 10.67
CA GLY A 376 9.59 -7.63 9.69
C GLY A 376 9.56 -9.16 9.76
N ASP A 377 8.49 -9.76 9.25
CA ASP A 377 8.48 -11.21 9.05
C ASP A 377 9.30 -11.62 7.80
N ALA A 378 9.25 -12.89 7.46
CA ALA A 378 10.01 -13.41 6.34
C ALA A 378 9.56 -12.89 4.95
N ALA A 379 8.39 -12.29 4.86
CA ALA A 379 7.93 -11.64 3.63
C ALA A 379 8.68 -10.32 3.35
N TYR A 380 9.23 -9.70 4.40
CA TYR A 380 10.12 -8.53 4.31
C TYR A 380 11.61 -8.90 4.25
N GLY A 381 11.98 -10.17 4.42
CA GLY A 381 13.37 -10.64 4.43
C GLY A 381 14.00 -10.77 3.04
N ALA A 382 13.78 -9.81 2.14
CA ALA A 382 14.33 -9.80 0.80
C ALA A 382 15.67 -9.06 0.73
N GLY A 383 16.59 -9.57 -0.09
CA GLY A 383 17.95 -9.04 -0.21
C GLY A 383 18.01 -7.55 -0.55
N VAL A 384 17.09 -7.05 -1.39
CA VAL A 384 16.99 -5.61 -1.72
C VAL A 384 16.75 -4.74 -0.48
N LEU A 385 15.86 -5.17 0.42
CA LEU A 385 15.61 -4.43 1.66
C LEU A 385 16.81 -4.53 2.60
N LEU A 386 17.42 -5.72 2.72
CA LEU A 386 18.61 -5.90 3.57
C LEU A 386 19.76 -5.00 3.13
N GLU A 387 20.02 -4.90 1.82
CA GLU A 387 21.02 -4.00 1.25
C GLU A 387 20.74 -2.53 1.62
N LYS A 388 19.51 -2.07 1.47
CA LYS A 388 19.10 -0.70 1.84
C LYS A 388 19.28 -0.43 3.35
N LEU A 389 18.92 -1.38 4.19
CA LEU A 389 19.06 -1.25 5.65
C LEU A 389 20.53 -1.25 6.09
N GLU A 390 21.38 -2.11 5.48
CA GLU A 390 22.83 -2.10 5.71
C GLU A 390 23.45 -0.75 5.29
N ALA A 391 23.09 -0.25 4.10
CA ALA A 391 23.58 1.05 3.61
C ALA A 391 23.18 2.21 4.53
N ALA A 392 22.03 2.13 5.18
CA ALA A 392 21.56 3.10 6.17
C ALA A 392 22.10 2.85 7.59
N SER A 393 23.01 1.90 7.77
CA SER A 393 23.52 1.47 9.09
C SER A 393 22.41 1.12 10.08
N ALA A 394 21.27 0.61 9.59
CA ALA A 394 20.13 0.21 10.39
C ALA A 394 20.33 -1.19 11.02
N GLN A 395 19.82 -1.39 12.21
CA GLN A 395 19.74 -2.71 12.83
C GLN A 395 18.68 -3.55 12.14
N ILE A 396 19.08 -4.67 11.55
CA ILE A 396 18.21 -5.55 10.79
C ILE A 396 17.57 -6.59 11.72
N MET A 397 16.28 -6.43 11.96
CA MET A 397 15.44 -7.33 12.76
C MET A 397 14.36 -8.00 11.90
N THR A 398 14.59 -8.13 10.58
CA THR A 398 13.71 -8.84 9.66
C THR A 398 14.11 -10.31 9.57
N LYS A 399 13.12 -11.22 9.57
CA LYS A 399 13.37 -12.64 9.34
C LYS A 399 13.72 -12.90 7.88
N VAL A 400 14.67 -13.80 7.66
CA VAL A 400 14.99 -14.34 6.34
C VAL A 400 14.64 -15.82 6.31
N GLN A 401 14.01 -16.27 5.23
CA GLN A 401 13.70 -17.69 5.05
C GLN A 401 14.99 -18.54 4.97
N PRO A 402 15.02 -19.67 5.65
CA PRO A 402 16.08 -20.65 5.42
C PRO A 402 15.97 -21.19 3.98
N PRO A 403 17.09 -21.48 3.33
CA PRO A 403 17.06 -22.12 2.02
C PRO A 403 16.51 -23.55 2.16
N VAL A 404 15.65 -23.93 1.24
CA VAL A 404 15.00 -25.27 1.20
C VAL A 404 15.54 -26.06 0.02
N ALA A 405 15.79 -27.34 0.21
CA ALA A 405 16.08 -28.26 -0.87
C ALA A 405 15.01 -29.34 -0.97
N PRO A 406 14.54 -29.69 -2.17
CA PRO A 406 13.56 -30.75 -2.37
C PRO A 406 14.06 -32.12 -1.91
N GLY A 407 13.15 -32.94 -1.37
CA GLY A 407 13.44 -34.34 -1.03
C GLY A 407 14.41 -34.56 0.12
N GLY A 408 14.49 -33.60 1.08
CA GLY A 408 15.33 -33.74 2.28
C GLY A 408 16.85 -33.67 2.00
N ARG A 409 17.24 -33.18 0.83
CA ARG A 409 18.66 -33.03 0.46
C ARG A 409 19.29 -31.84 1.17
N PHE A 410 20.62 -31.73 1.07
CA PHE A 410 21.36 -30.62 1.64
C PHE A 410 20.86 -29.29 1.05
N PRO A 411 20.29 -28.40 1.89
CA PRO A 411 19.96 -27.05 1.48
C PRO A 411 21.23 -26.21 1.29
N LYS A 412 21.08 -25.03 0.75
CA LYS A 412 22.19 -24.13 0.37
C LYS A 412 23.07 -23.70 1.56
N ASP A 413 22.49 -23.62 2.76
CA ASP A 413 23.20 -23.26 4.00
C ASP A 413 24.16 -24.35 4.52
N ARG A 414 24.14 -25.55 3.90
CA ARG A 414 25.14 -26.59 4.15
C ARG A 414 26.42 -26.39 3.34
N PHE A 415 26.43 -25.40 2.44
CA PHE A 415 27.58 -25.03 1.61
C PHE A 415 28.17 -23.72 2.14
N THR A 416 29.49 -23.64 2.23
CA THR A 416 30.19 -22.41 2.55
C THR A 416 30.34 -21.59 1.28
N ILE A 417 29.66 -20.44 1.22
CA ILE A 417 29.68 -19.52 0.08
C ILE A 417 30.55 -18.33 0.48
N ASP A 418 31.69 -18.20 -0.19
CA ASP A 418 32.58 -17.04 -0.06
C ASP A 418 32.43 -16.16 -1.30
N THR A 419 31.63 -15.11 -1.16
CA THR A 419 31.40 -14.13 -2.25
C THR A 419 32.61 -13.23 -2.49
N GLY A 420 33.48 -13.05 -1.48
CA GLY A 420 34.71 -12.26 -1.62
C GLY A 420 35.80 -13.02 -2.40
N ALA A 421 35.99 -14.32 -2.10
CA ALA A 421 36.88 -15.19 -2.82
C ALA A 421 36.28 -15.75 -4.13
N GLY A 422 34.98 -15.53 -4.38
CA GLY A 422 34.29 -16.03 -5.56
C GLY A 422 34.19 -17.56 -5.60
N SER A 423 33.99 -18.23 -4.46
CA SER A 423 34.06 -19.69 -4.37
C SER A 423 32.92 -20.28 -3.49
N VAL A 424 32.65 -21.56 -3.71
CA VAL A 424 31.70 -22.35 -2.89
C VAL A 424 32.33 -23.66 -2.50
N THR A 425 32.32 -23.98 -1.20
CA THR A 425 32.80 -25.26 -0.66
C THR A 425 31.59 -26.13 -0.25
N CYS A 426 31.56 -27.36 -0.70
CA CYS A 426 30.49 -28.32 -0.38
C CYS A 426 30.73 -29.05 0.96
N PRO A 427 29.73 -29.77 1.52
CA PRO A 427 29.90 -30.55 2.76
C PRO A 427 30.93 -31.69 2.70
N ALA A 428 31.48 -32.03 1.52
CA ALA A 428 32.58 -32.97 1.32
C ALA A 428 33.91 -32.26 1.05
N ASP A 429 34.04 -31.00 1.49
CA ASP A 429 35.23 -30.16 1.40
C ASP A 429 35.80 -29.92 -0.02
N VAL A 430 34.93 -30.07 -1.06
CA VAL A 430 35.32 -29.70 -2.42
C VAL A 430 34.92 -28.24 -2.66
N THR A 431 35.90 -27.44 -3.11
CA THR A 431 35.73 -26.02 -3.45
C THR A 431 35.71 -25.82 -4.96
N VAL A 432 34.74 -25.07 -5.46
CA VAL A 432 34.59 -24.69 -6.87
C VAL A 432 34.37 -23.18 -7.01
N PRO A 433 34.82 -22.59 -8.14
CA PRO A 433 34.61 -21.16 -8.37
C PRO A 433 33.15 -20.84 -8.69
N ILE A 434 32.73 -19.64 -8.34
CA ILE A 434 31.46 -19.05 -8.76
C ILE A 434 31.64 -18.50 -10.18
N GLN A 435 30.83 -18.99 -11.12
CA GLN A 435 30.73 -18.43 -12.46
C GLN A 435 29.74 -17.24 -12.38
N PRO A 436 30.22 -16.00 -12.56
CA PRO A 436 29.33 -14.83 -12.40
C PRO A 436 28.29 -14.75 -13.52
N ASP A 437 27.13 -14.20 -13.20
CA ASP A 437 26.08 -13.89 -14.16
C ASP A 437 25.92 -12.35 -14.36
N LYS A 438 25.14 -11.97 -15.38
CA LYS A 438 24.86 -10.56 -15.70
C LYS A 438 24.02 -9.84 -14.63
N ALA A 439 23.36 -10.59 -13.74
CA ALA A 439 22.51 -10.04 -12.69
C ALA A 439 23.28 -9.75 -11.38
N GLY A 440 24.59 -9.92 -11.37
CA GLY A 440 25.45 -9.69 -10.20
C GLY A 440 25.43 -10.84 -9.19
N GLY A 441 24.93 -12.01 -9.60
CA GLY A 441 25.01 -13.28 -8.90
C GLY A 441 25.94 -14.25 -9.60
N GLY A 442 25.63 -15.55 -9.54
CA GLY A 442 26.40 -16.56 -10.24
C GLY A 442 25.96 -17.99 -9.94
N THR A 443 26.74 -18.92 -10.47
CA THR A 443 26.48 -20.36 -10.33
C THR A 443 27.77 -21.08 -10.00
N ALA A 444 27.72 -21.97 -9.00
CA ALA A 444 28.82 -22.87 -8.66
C ALA A 444 28.42 -24.31 -8.99
N ALA A 445 29.10 -24.94 -9.94
CA ALA A 445 28.82 -26.31 -10.39
C ALA A 445 29.93 -27.25 -9.93
N PHE A 446 29.59 -28.31 -9.21
CA PHE A 446 30.52 -29.30 -8.68
C PHE A 446 30.85 -30.42 -9.69
N GLY A 447 30.04 -30.57 -10.75
CA GLY A 447 30.32 -31.44 -11.88
C GLY A 447 30.72 -32.86 -11.50
N THR A 448 31.81 -33.33 -12.09
CA THR A 448 32.35 -34.68 -11.91
C THR A 448 32.82 -34.98 -10.48
N ALA A 449 33.12 -33.99 -9.66
CA ALA A 449 33.46 -34.19 -8.24
C ALA A 449 32.35 -34.87 -7.46
N CYS A 450 31.09 -34.79 -7.91
CA CYS A 450 29.98 -35.46 -7.28
C CYS A 450 29.85 -36.96 -7.63
N ALA A 451 30.53 -37.44 -8.68
CA ALA A 451 30.36 -38.83 -9.17
C ALA A 451 30.89 -39.85 -8.17
N SER A 452 31.98 -39.57 -7.47
CA SER A 452 32.56 -40.43 -6.43
C SER A 452 32.33 -39.93 -5.00
N CYS A 453 31.48 -38.94 -4.82
CA CYS A 453 31.26 -38.33 -3.51
C CYS A 453 30.41 -39.21 -2.60
N PRO A 454 30.86 -39.52 -1.37
CA PRO A 454 30.10 -40.38 -0.43
C PRO A 454 28.79 -39.72 0.01
N LEU A 455 28.66 -38.37 -0.11
CA LEU A 455 27.47 -37.62 0.25
C LEU A 455 26.54 -37.34 -0.94
N ALA A 456 26.84 -37.87 -2.14
CA ALA A 456 26.08 -37.60 -3.36
C ALA A 456 24.58 -37.84 -3.22
N ALA A 457 24.17 -38.98 -2.63
CA ALA A 457 22.78 -39.33 -2.44
C ALA A 457 21.99 -38.35 -1.55
N GLN A 458 22.67 -37.74 -0.57
CA GLN A 458 22.09 -36.71 0.32
C GLN A 458 22.13 -35.30 -0.31
N CYS A 459 22.86 -35.12 -1.40
CA CYS A 459 23.15 -33.81 -1.97
C CYS A 459 22.39 -33.54 -3.27
N THR A 460 22.39 -34.49 -4.22
CA THR A 460 21.80 -34.31 -5.56
C THR A 460 21.34 -35.60 -6.20
N THR A 461 20.36 -35.50 -7.12
CA THR A 461 19.97 -36.57 -8.05
C THR A 461 20.42 -36.27 -9.47
N ALA A 462 21.01 -35.10 -9.71
CA ALA A 462 21.44 -34.71 -11.04
C ALA A 462 22.69 -35.53 -11.45
N LYS A 463 22.65 -36.16 -12.61
CA LYS A 463 23.79 -36.89 -13.18
C LYS A 463 25.00 -35.98 -13.46
N THR A 464 24.76 -34.71 -13.67
CA THR A 464 25.79 -33.66 -13.91
C THR A 464 26.38 -33.08 -12.62
N GLY A 465 26.01 -33.61 -11.43
CA GLY A 465 26.45 -33.11 -10.14
C GLY A 465 25.60 -31.99 -9.57
N ARG A 466 25.95 -31.55 -8.35
CA ARG A 466 25.25 -30.47 -7.66
C ARG A 466 25.63 -29.10 -8.26
N THR A 467 24.62 -28.26 -8.42
CA THR A 467 24.80 -26.85 -8.78
C THR A 467 24.17 -25.96 -7.69
N ILE A 468 24.86 -24.91 -7.29
CA ILE A 468 24.39 -23.91 -6.35
C ILE A 468 24.24 -22.58 -7.08
N SER A 469 23.05 -22.00 -7.07
CA SER A 469 22.82 -20.64 -7.57
C SER A 469 23.06 -19.62 -6.45
N ILE A 470 23.88 -18.64 -6.73
CA ILE A 470 24.23 -17.56 -5.83
C ILE A 470 23.51 -16.30 -6.31
N GLY A 471 22.65 -15.72 -5.48
CA GLY A 471 21.98 -14.46 -5.80
C GLY A 471 22.86 -13.25 -5.54
N ARG A 472 22.56 -12.11 -6.17
CA ARG A 472 23.24 -10.83 -5.94
C ARG A 472 23.35 -10.46 -4.44
N TYR A 473 22.32 -10.80 -3.67
CA TYR A 473 22.21 -10.45 -2.24
C TYR A 473 22.58 -11.61 -1.30
N GLU A 474 23.34 -12.59 -1.77
CA GLU A 474 23.65 -13.78 -0.96
C GLU A 474 24.42 -13.45 0.30
N ALA A 475 25.32 -12.49 0.24
CA ALA A 475 26.09 -12.05 1.39
C ALA A 475 25.18 -11.47 2.49
N GLN A 476 24.24 -10.59 2.13
CA GLN A 476 23.25 -10.01 3.04
C GLN A 476 22.36 -11.08 3.66
N LEU A 477 21.82 -11.97 2.83
CA LEU A 477 20.96 -13.07 3.28
C LEU A 477 21.69 -14.03 4.22
N THR A 478 22.96 -14.31 3.97
CA THR A 478 23.78 -15.20 4.84
C THR A 478 24.07 -14.55 6.18
N ARG A 479 24.47 -13.26 6.20
CA ARG A 479 24.64 -12.51 7.45
C ARG A 479 23.35 -12.46 8.25
N ALA A 480 22.22 -12.11 7.65
CA ALA A 480 20.94 -12.05 8.33
C ALA A 480 20.51 -13.42 8.91
N ARG A 481 20.75 -14.53 8.17
CA ARG A 481 20.50 -15.88 8.71
C ARG A 481 21.38 -16.22 9.90
N ALA A 482 22.65 -15.83 9.87
CA ALA A 482 23.55 -16.04 10.99
C ALA A 482 23.11 -15.24 12.23
N THR A 483 22.78 -13.95 12.05
CA THR A 483 22.29 -13.08 13.13
C THR A 483 21.02 -13.62 13.78
N GLN A 484 20.12 -14.23 13.01
CA GLN A 484 18.89 -14.84 13.54
C GLN A 484 19.15 -16.04 14.48
N GLN A 485 20.35 -16.60 14.50
CA GLN A 485 20.69 -17.70 15.43
C GLN A 485 21.04 -17.17 16.83
N ASP A 486 21.37 -15.89 16.96
CA ASP A 486 21.66 -15.25 18.23
C ASP A 486 20.45 -15.30 19.18
N PRO A 487 20.59 -15.84 20.40
CA PRO A 487 19.53 -15.85 21.41
C PRO A 487 19.00 -14.46 21.78
N ALA A 488 19.84 -13.44 21.83
CA ALA A 488 19.45 -12.06 22.15
C ALA A 488 18.58 -11.48 21.04
N TRP A 489 18.97 -11.66 19.77
CA TRP A 489 18.16 -11.28 18.62
C TRP A 489 16.78 -11.93 18.66
N ARG A 490 16.74 -13.24 18.94
CA ARG A 490 15.46 -13.99 19.03
C ARG A 490 14.56 -13.50 20.15
N ALA A 491 15.13 -13.17 21.30
CA ALA A 491 14.39 -12.66 22.43
C ALA A 491 13.76 -11.30 22.10
N GLU A 492 14.54 -10.38 21.56
CA GLU A 492 14.08 -9.05 21.16
C GLU A 492 13.01 -9.12 20.03
N TYR A 493 13.25 -9.92 19.02
CA TYR A 493 12.28 -10.13 17.94
C TYR A 493 10.93 -10.64 18.47
N ARG A 494 10.93 -11.64 19.36
CA ARG A 494 9.71 -12.19 19.97
C ARG A 494 8.97 -11.18 20.84
N ALA A 495 9.68 -10.31 21.52
CA ALA A 495 9.08 -9.27 22.36
C ALA A 495 8.46 -8.14 21.53
N THR A 496 9.02 -7.84 20.36
CA THR A 496 8.68 -6.65 19.58
C THR A 496 7.70 -6.93 18.43
N ARG A 497 7.93 -7.98 17.62
CA ARG A 497 7.16 -8.27 16.41
C ARG A 497 5.63 -8.44 16.63
N PRO A 498 5.15 -9.09 17.72
CA PRO A 498 3.71 -9.26 17.94
C PRO A 498 2.94 -7.95 18.14
N LYS A 499 3.61 -6.84 18.44
CA LYS A 499 2.96 -5.55 18.66
C LYS A 499 2.27 -5.03 17.39
N VAL A 500 2.86 -5.22 16.20
CA VAL A 500 2.22 -4.82 14.94
C VAL A 500 1.05 -5.73 14.58
N GLU A 501 1.13 -7.02 14.84
CA GLU A 501 0.00 -7.95 14.62
C GLU A 501 -1.21 -7.54 15.48
N ARG A 502 -0.95 -7.17 16.75
CA ARG A 502 -1.97 -6.63 17.65
C ARG A 502 -2.55 -5.32 17.09
N LYS A 503 -1.70 -4.43 16.55
CA LYS A 503 -2.15 -3.17 15.94
C LYS A 503 -3.03 -3.41 14.71
N ILE A 504 -2.60 -4.28 13.79
CA ILE A 504 -3.43 -4.72 12.66
C ILE A 504 -4.75 -5.32 13.16
N GLY A 505 -4.69 -6.20 14.16
CA GLY A 505 -5.88 -6.77 14.78
C GLY A 505 -6.86 -5.70 15.31
N HIS A 506 -6.35 -4.60 15.84
CA HIS A 506 -7.19 -3.47 16.27
C HIS A 506 -7.80 -2.72 15.08
N MET A 507 -7.03 -2.42 14.02
CA MET A 507 -7.52 -1.75 12.81
C MET A 507 -8.57 -2.59 12.09
N MET A 508 -8.37 -3.91 12.04
CA MET A 508 -9.22 -4.86 11.31
C MET A 508 -10.43 -5.33 12.10
N ARG A 509 -10.75 -4.74 13.27
CA ARG A 509 -11.96 -5.08 14.02
C ARG A 509 -13.20 -4.90 13.16
N ARG A 510 -14.18 -5.81 13.33
CA ARG A 510 -15.43 -5.79 12.57
C ARG A 510 -16.15 -4.44 12.65
N ARG A 511 -16.15 -3.79 13.81
CA ARG A 511 -16.76 -2.48 14.02
C ARG A 511 -16.14 -1.35 13.19
N HIS A 512 -14.87 -1.47 12.78
CA HIS A 512 -14.19 -0.47 11.96
C HIS A 512 -14.36 -0.75 10.46
N GLY A 513 -14.87 -1.93 10.08
CA GLY A 513 -14.98 -2.35 8.69
C GLY A 513 -13.63 -2.44 7.97
N GLY A 514 -12.51 -2.56 8.72
CA GLY A 514 -11.14 -2.42 8.19
C GLY A 514 -10.72 -3.51 7.20
N ARG A 515 -11.32 -4.69 7.27
CA ARG A 515 -10.95 -5.82 6.41
C ARG A 515 -11.47 -5.72 4.97
N ARG A 516 -12.47 -4.88 4.73
CA ARG A 516 -13.10 -4.76 3.42
C ARG A 516 -12.87 -3.36 2.87
N ALA A 517 -12.41 -3.28 1.63
CA ALA A 517 -12.32 -2.02 0.91
C ALA A 517 -13.73 -1.40 0.80
N ARG A 518 -13.86 -0.15 1.19
CA ARG A 518 -15.15 0.58 1.19
C ARG A 518 -15.36 1.35 -0.11
N VAL A 519 -14.30 1.53 -0.86
CA VAL A 519 -14.22 2.28 -2.11
C VAL A 519 -13.44 1.46 -3.13
N ARG A 520 -13.50 1.84 -4.41
CA ARG A 520 -12.83 1.17 -5.52
C ARG A 520 -11.67 2.01 -6.02
N GLY A 521 -10.65 1.32 -6.52
CA GLY A 521 -9.41 1.91 -7.01
C GLY A 521 -8.38 2.12 -5.89
N GLN A 522 -7.13 1.76 -6.18
CA GLN A 522 -6.03 1.70 -5.21
C GLN A 522 -5.83 3.02 -4.46
N THR A 523 -5.85 4.15 -5.16
CA THR A 523 -5.67 5.48 -4.56
C THR A 523 -6.76 5.81 -3.52
N LYS A 524 -8.01 5.49 -3.83
CA LYS A 524 -9.11 5.73 -2.89
C LYS A 524 -9.06 4.79 -1.69
N VAL A 525 -8.68 3.52 -1.92
CA VAL A 525 -8.49 2.53 -0.85
C VAL A 525 -7.32 2.96 0.05
N ALA A 526 -6.24 3.48 -0.52
CA ALA A 526 -5.10 4.02 0.23
C ALA A 526 -5.52 5.19 1.13
N ALA A 527 -6.27 6.16 0.61
CA ALA A 527 -6.77 7.29 1.39
C ALA A 527 -7.71 6.84 2.53
N ASP A 528 -8.60 5.87 2.28
CA ASP A 528 -9.48 5.30 3.33
C ASP A 528 -8.66 4.55 4.40
N PHE A 529 -7.60 3.84 4.00
CA PHE A 529 -6.72 3.12 4.90
C PHE A 529 -5.85 4.07 5.75
N SER A 530 -5.33 5.13 5.15
CA SER A 530 -4.60 6.21 5.81
C SER A 530 -5.49 6.92 6.85
N LEU A 531 -6.75 7.20 6.51
CA LEU A 531 -7.71 7.78 7.44
C LEU A 531 -8.03 6.83 8.62
N LEU A 532 -8.09 5.51 8.40
CA LEU A 532 -8.24 4.54 9.48
C LEU A 532 -7.02 4.54 10.40
N ALA A 533 -5.83 4.68 9.85
CA ALA A 533 -4.59 4.79 10.63
C ALA A 533 -4.59 6.07 11.48
N ALA A 534 -4.98 7.22 10.91
CA ALA A 534 -5.14 8.47 11.64
C ALA A 534 -6.12 8.33 12.81
N ALA A 535 -7.29 7.74 12.57
CA ALA A 535 -8.29 7.51 13.60
C ALA A 535 -7.79 6.54 14.69
N THR A 536 -6.99 5.54 14.31
CA THR A 536 -6.36 4.60 15.25
C THR A 536 -5.29 5.28 16.09
N ASN A 537 -4.48 6.18 15.51
CA ASN A 537 -3.51 6.99 16.24
C ASN A 537 -4.18 7.94 17.24
N LEU A 538 -5.25 8.62 16.83
CA LEU A 538 -6.03 9.50 17.71
C LEU A 538 -6.65 8.74 18.89
N ALA A 539 -7.18 7.53 18.65
CA ALA A 539 -7.65 6.68 19.74
C ALA A 539 -6.50 6.24 20.66
N ARG A 540 -5.29 6.02 20.11
CA ARG A 540 -4.10 5.68 20.89
C ARG A 540 -3.60 6.85 21.73
N PHE A 541 -3.71 8.09 21.24
CA PHE A 541 -3.39 9.30 22.00
C PHE A 541 -4.17 9.37 23.32
N GLY A 542 -5.44 9.02 23.29
CA GLY A 542 -6.25 8.97 24.50
C GLY A 542 -5.74 7.96 25.52
N VAL A 543 -5.30 6.79 25.07
CA VAL A 543 -4.72 5.74 25.93
C VAL A 543 -3.36 6.16 26.48
N LEU A 544 -2.56 6.85 25.68
CA LEU A 544 -1.23 7.33 26.09
C LEU A 544 -1.29 8.62 26.92
N GLY A 545 -2.46 9.25 27.06
CA GLY A 545 -2.59 10.52 27.77
C GLY A 545 -1.94 11.70 27.04
N LEU A 546 -1.87 11.64 25.70
CA LEU A 546 -1.32 12.76 24.91
C LEU A 546 -2.19 14.00 25.06
N THR A 547 -1.56 15.11 25.40
CA THR A 547 -2.21 16.41 25.55
C THR A 547 -1.27 17.52 25.12
N ARG A 548 -1.83 18.67 24.86
CA ARG A 548 -1.06 19.87 24.55
C ARG A 548 -0.50 20.51 25.83
N VAL A 549 0.74 20.94 25.79
CA VAL A 549 1.39 21.74 26.84
C VAL A 549 1.48 23.20 26.41
N ALA A 550 1.83 24.10 27.33
CA ALA A 550 1.98 25.51 27.05
C ALA A 550 2.92 25.76 25.85
N GLY A 551 2.47 26.54 24.86
CA GLY A 551 3.17 26.74 23.59
C GLY A 551 2.77 25.71 22.51
N PRO A 552 3.57 25.50 21.45
CA PRO A 552 3.26 24.57 20.37
C PRO A 552 3.57 23.10 20.67
N GLY A 553 3.91 22.77 21.92
CA GLY A 553 4.38 21.47 22.33
C GLY A 553 3.26 20.45 22.59
N TRP A 554 3.63 19.17 22.44
CA TRP A 554 2.84 18.00 22.85
C TRP A 554 3.58 17.24 23.93
N ALA A 555 2.88 16.70 24.90
CA ALA A 555 3.46 15.86 25.93
C ALA A 555 2.49 14.74 26.34
N VAL A 556 3.05 13.69 26.89
CA VAL A 556 2.30 12.62 27.54
C VAL A 556 2.09 13.05 29.00
N ALA A 557 0.86 13.06 29.47
CA ALA A 557 0.59 13.34 30.89
C ALA A 557 1.28 12.27 31.75
N PRO A 558 1.95 12.64 32.84
CA PRO A 558 2.50 11.65 33.78
C PRO A 558 1.34 10.78 34.30
N SER A 559 1.53 9.45 34.24
CA SER A 559 0.57 8.43 34.66
C SER A 559 0.33 8.47 36.18
#